data_d75e350760fb41965b0f1d1edf3fc3c6
#
_entry.id   d75e350760fb41965b0f1d1edf3fc3c6
#
_cell.length_a   1.000
_cell.length_b   1.000
_cell.length_c   1.000
_cell.angle_alpha   90.00
_cell.angle_beta   90.00
_cell.angle_gamma   90.00
#
_symmetry.space_group_name_H-M   'P 1'
#
loop_
_entity.id
_entity.type
_entity.pdbx_description
1 polymer ?
#
loop_
_entity_poly.entity_id
_entity_poly.type
_entity_poly.pdbx_seq_one_letter_code
_entity_poly.pdbx_strand_id
1 'polypeptide(L)'
;MLGTNIKDAGWPGCGELDIMEYVGYDQEVVHANIHTTAFNHMAGTNKGDSIKVKKPYDQFHIYAMEWHKDKIDFFVDNEKYFTFEKPSDKVEEWPFNKPQFLIINLAIGGNWGGKQGIDDSLFPHRYYIDYIRYYKKNN
;
A
#
# COMPACT_ATOMS: atom_id res chain seq x y z
N MET A 1 0.82 -2.86 4.57
CA MET A 1 1.40 -3.27 5.88
C MET A 1 0.66 -2.54 6.99
N LEU A 2 0.54 -3.14 8.17
CA LEU A 2 -0.10 -2.51 9.34
C LEU A 2 0.80 -2.57 10.57
N GLY A 3 0.69 -1.58 11.45
CA GLY A 3 1.41 -1.55 12.72
C GLY A 3 1.05 -2.72 13.62
N THR A 4 2.06 -3.35 14.25
CA THR A 4 1.84 -4.49 15.17
C THR A 4 1.02 -4.11 16.40
N ASN A 5 0.91 -2.82 16.69
CA ASN A 5 0.11 -2.25 17.77
C ASN A 5 -1.36 -1.96 17.39
N ILE A 6 -1.87 -2.56 16.30
CA ILE A 6 -3.24 -2.29 15.81
C ILE A 6 -4.33 -2.57 16.85
N LYS A 7 -4.12 -3.54 17.73
CA LYS A 7 -5.10 -3.86 18.79
C LYS A 7 -5.26 -2.73 19.81
N ASP A 8 -4.18 -1.95 20.04
CA ASP A 8 -4.16 -0.87 21.04
C ASP A 8 -4.47 0.48 20.40
N ALA A 9 -3.80 0.78 19.29
CA ALA A 9 -3.92 2.07 18.60
C ALA A 9 -5.12 2.15 17.65
N GLY A 10 -5.66 1.01 17.23
CA GLY A 10 -6.69 0.96 16.20
C GLY A 10 -6.19 1.46 14.83
N TRP A 11 -7.05 1.31 13.82
CA TRP A 11 -6.85 1.93 12.53
C TRP A 11 -7.50 3.32 12.52
N PRO A 12 -6.88 4.35 11.90
CA PRO A 12 -5.57 4.37 11.23
C PRO A 12 -4.39 4.71 12.14
N GLY A 13 -4.56 4.75 13.47
CA GLY A 13 -3.52 5.15 14.44
C GLY A 13 -2.31 4.21 14.48
N CYS A 14 -2.48 2.94 14.12
CA CYS A 14 -1.36 1.99 14.00
C CYS A 14 -0.43 2.29 12.81
N GLY A 15 -0.89 3.08 11.86
CA GLY A 15 -0.24 3.32 10.57
C GLY A 15 -0.47 2.19 9.57
N GLU A 16 -0.73 2.56 8.32
CA GLU A 16 -0.84 1.65 7.17
C GLU A 16 0.04 2.13 6.02
N LEU A 17 0.71 1.19 5.39
CA LEU A 17 1.56 1.39 4.23
C LEU A 17 1.09 0.44 3.13
N ASP A 18 0.53 0.97 2.05
CA ASP A 18 0.04 0.21 0.92
C ASP A 18 1.07 0.26 -0.19
N ILE A 19 1.85 -0.83 -0.30
CA ILE A 19 2.96 -0.95 -1.25
C ILE A 19 2.43 -1.08 -2.68
N MET A 20 1.28 -1.74 -2.82
CA MET A 20 0.62 -1.97 -4.08
C MET A 20 -0.88 -2.10 -3.86
N GLU A 21 -1.66 -1.24 -4.50
CA GLU A 21 -3.09 -1.38 -4.61
C GLU A 21 -3.49 -1.29 -6.09
N TYR A 22 -4.45 -2.12 -6.48
CA TYR A 22 -4.92 -2.20 -7.86
C TYR A 22 -6.41 -2.51 -7.89
N VAL A 23 -7.15 -1.86 -8.76
CA VAL A 23 -8.57 -2.14 -9.02
C VAL A 23 -8.80 -2.47 -10.49
N GLY A 24 -9.57 -3.52 -10.75
CA GLY A 24 -9.75 -4.07 -12.09
C GLY A 24 -10.37 -3.14 -13.13
N TYR A 25 -11.12 -2.13 -12.70
CA TYR A 25 -11.75 -1.17 -13.62
C TYR A 25 -10.82 -0.01 -14.04
N ASP A 26 -9.73 0.23 -13.31
CA ASP A 26 -8.71 1.24 -13.65
C ASP A 26 -7.44 0.53 -14.10
N GLN A 27 -7.54 -0.06 -15.28
CA GLN A 27 -6.49 -0.91 -15.81
C GLN A 27 -5.19 -0.13 -16.00
N GLU A 28 -4.08 -0.81 -15.71
CA GLU A 28 -2.73 -0.26 -15.84
C GLU A 28 -2.38 0.85 -14.82
N VAL A 29 -3.21 1.11 -13.81
CA VAL A 29 -2.88 2.06 -12.75
C VAL A 29 -2.66 1.32 -11.43
N VAL A 30 -1.47 1.50 -10.85
CA VAL A 30 -1.08 0.96 -9.55
C VAL A 30 -0.91 2.12 -8.59
N HIS A 31 -1.38 1.95 -7.37
CA HIS A 31 -1.35 2.97 -6.33
C HIS A 31 -0.48 2.55 -5.15
N ALA A 32 0.13 3.52 -4.50
CA ALA A 32 0.62 3.43 -3.13
C ALA A 32 -0.12 4.43 -2.25
N ASN A 33 -0.34 4.05 -0.99
CA ASN A 33 -1.01 4.91 -0.02
C ASN A 33 -0.34 4.85 1.34
N ILE A 34 -0.55 5.93 2.10
CA ILE A 34 -0.20 6.07 3.50
C ILE A 34 -1.45 6.46 4.27
N HIS A 35 -1.75 5.69 5.32
CA HIS A 35 -2.81 6.04 6.25
C HIS A 35 -2.28 6.14 7.67
N THR A 36 -2.56 7.27 8.30
CA THR A 36 -2.24 7.60 9.70
C THR A 36 -3.42 8.33 10.32
N THR A 37 -3.36 8.63 11.60
CA THR A 37 -4.40 9.45 12.24
C THR A 37 -4.59 10.79 11.54
N ALA A 38 -3.51 11.45 11.14
CA ALA A 38 -3.56 12.74 10.45
C ALA A 38 -3.90 12.62 8.96
N PHE A 39 -3.53 11.50 8.34
CA PHE A 39 -3.64 11.28 6.90
C PHE A 39 -4.39 9.97 6.62
N ASN A 40 -5.64 10.02 6.22
CA ASN A 40 -6.39 8.83 5.87
C ASN A 40 -7.54 9.13 4.89
N HIS A 41 -8.01 8.11 4.19
CA HIS A 41 -9.06 8.26 3.19
C HIS A 41 -10.43 8.64 3.78
N MET A 42 -10.73 8.27 5.02
CA MET A 42 -12.00 8.65 5.66
C MET A 42 -12.09 10.16 5.91
N ALA A 43 -10.93 10.79 6.19
CA ALA A 43 -10.80 12.23 6.31
C ALA A 43 -10.49 12.95 4.99
N GLY A 44 -10.26 12.20 3.90
CA GLY A 44 -9.83 12.74 2.60
C GLY A 44 -8.43 13.35 2.63
N THR A 45 -7.58 12.91 3.56
CA THR A 45 -6.24 13.48 3.79
C THR A 45 -5.11 12.48 3.56
N ASN A 46 -5.42 11.24 3.12
CA ASN A 46 -4.41 10.22 2.83
C ASN A 46 -3.32 10.76 1.89
N LYS A 47 -2.13 10.22 2.03
CA LYS A 47 -0.99 10.53 1.18
C LYS A 47 -0.73 9.33 0.28
N GLY A 48 -0.57 9.59 -0.99
CA GLY A 48 -0.32 8.53 -1.95
C GLY A 48 -0.08 9.09 -3.34
N ASP A 49 0.31 8.22 -4.22
CA ASP A 49 0.47 8.51 -5.65
C ASP A 49 0.16 7.25 -6.47
N SER A 50 0.14 7.38 -7.77
CA SER A 50 -0.10 6.31 -8.70
C SER A 50 0.85 6.34 -9.88
N ILE A 51 1.07 5.18 -10.47
CA ILE A 51 1.92 5.02 -11.64
C ILE A 51 1.22 4.14 -12.67
N LYS A 52 1.43 4.44 -13.94
CA LYS A 52 1.01 3.54 -15.02
C LYS A 52 1.99 2.39 -15.18
N VAL A 53 1.46 1.18 -15.06
CA VAL A 53 2.21 -0.08 -15.19
C VAL A 53 1.59 -0.87 -16.33
N LYS A 54 2.43 -1.33 -17.27
CA LYS A 54 1.94 -2.10 -18.41
C LYS A 54 1.50 -3.49 -17.95
N LYS A 55 0.21 -3.82 -18.15
CA LYS A 55 -0.37 -5.13 -17.86
C LYS A 55 -0.09 -5.66 -16.43
N PRO A 56 -0.38 -4.91 -15.36
CA PRO A 56 -0.14 -5.36 -13.99
C PRO A 56 -0.99 -6.58 -13.61
N TYR A 57 -2.01 -6.87 -14.40
CA TYR A 57 -2.92 -8.00 -14.25
C TYR A 57 -2.45 -9.28 -14.99
N ASP A 58 -1.41 -9.20 -15.83
CA ASP A 58 -0.99 -10.28 -16.77
C ASP A 58 0.53 -10.56 -16.69
N GLN A 59 1.30 -9.66 -16.10
CA GLN A 59 2.76 -9.77 -16.00
C GLN A 59 3.22 -9.62 -14.56
N PHE A 60 4.30 -10.30 -14.20
CA PHE A 60 4.95 -10.07 -12.92
C PHE A 60 5.72 -8.75 -12.93
N HIS A 61 5.52 -7.97 -11.89
CA HIS A 61 6.22 -6.73 -11.63
C HIS A 61 6.78 -6.73 -10.22
N ILE A 62 7.84 -5.98 -9.97
CA ILE A 62 8.42 -5.83 -8.64
C ILE A 62 7.82 -4.60 -7.98
N TYR A 63 6.98 -4.80 -6.99
CA TYR A 63 6.45 -3.74 -6.13
C TYR A 63 7.32 -3.67 -4.89
N ALA A 64 7.95 -2.52 -4.66
CA ALA A 64 8.93 -2.40 -3.60
C ALA A 64 8.75 -1.11 -2.79
N MET A 65 9.26 -1.14 -1.57
CA MET A 65 9.27 -0.01 -0.66
C MET A 65 10.64 0.06 0.02
N GLU A 66 11.24 1.25 0.06
CA GLU A 66 12.38 1.54 0.91
C GLU A 66 11.93 2.36 2.11
N TRP A 67 12.07 1.79 3.29
CA TRP A 67 11.65 2.40 4.54
C TRP A 67 12.85 2.92 5.32
N HIS A 68 12.97 4.24 5.38
CA HIS A 68 13.99 4.98 6.10
C HIS A 68 13.43 5.56 7.40
N LYS A 69 14.32 6.15 8.22
CA LYS A 69 13.93 6.79 9.47
C LYS A 69 13.02 8.02 9.26
N ASP A 70 13.22 8.71 8.15
CA ASP A 70 12.65 10.03 7.85
C ASP A 70 11.85 10.09 6.54
N LYS A 71 11.78 8.99 5.80
CA LYS A 71 10.99 8.89 4.57
C LYS A 71 10.67 7.46 4.21
N ILE A 72 9.69 7.29 3.34
CA ILE A 72 9.33 6.02 2.71
C ILE A 72 9.22 6.26 1.22
N ASP A 73 10.01 5.53 0.44
CA ASP A 73 10.02 5.57 -1.03
C ASP A 73 9.31 4.33 -1.59
N PHE A 74 8.47 4.52 -2.62
CA PHE A 74 7.72 3.45 -3.29
C PHE A 74 8.14 3.31 -4.75
N PHE A 75 8.24 2.06 -5.21
CA PHE A 75 8.77 1.72 -6.53
C PHE A 75 7.93 0.67 -7.23
N VAL A 76 7.90 0.74 -8.56
CA VAL A 76 7.52 -0.37 -9.44
C VAL A 76 8.65 -0.58 -10.44
N ASP A 77 9.14 -1.81 -10.57
CA ASP A 77 10.23 -2.20 -11.49
C ASP A 77 11.47 -1.30 -11.42
N ASN A 78 11.85 -0.89 -10.19
CA ASN A 78 12.92 0.06 -9.87
C ASN A 78 12.63 1.52 -10.23
N GLU A 79 11.47 1.87 -10.78
CA GLU A 79 11.03 3.25 -10.97
C GLU A 79 10.40 3.77 -9.67
N LYS A 80 11.03 4.78 -9.06
CA LYS A 80 10.47 5.45 -7.90
C LYS A 80 9.38 6.42 -8.35
N TYR A 81 8.16 6.26 -7.83
CA TYR A 81 7.04 7.10 -8.20
C TYR A 81 6.40 7.88 -7.04
N PHE A 82 6.64 7.44 -5.80
CA PHE A 82 6.11 8.14 -4.64
C PHE A 82 7.14 8.18 -3.51
N THR A 83 7.22 9.30 -2.82
CA THR A 83 7.98 9.49 -1.59
C THR A 83 7.09 10.14 -0.54
N PHE A 84 6.99 9.52 0.63
CA PHE A 84 6.37 10.13 1.80
C PHE A 84 7.47 10.57 2.77
N GLU A 85 7.73 11.87 2.80
CA GLU A 85 8.65 12.49 3.75
C GLU A 85 7.99 12.56 5.13
N LYS A 86 8.75 12.33 6.19
CA LYS A 86 8.29 12.42 7.58
C LYS A 86 7.90 13.87 7.89
N PRO A 87 6.61 14.17 8.15
CA PRO A 87 6.20 15.55 8.36
C PRO A 87 6.66 16.09 9.71
N SER A 88 6.65 15.25 10.76
CA SER A 88 7.10 15.61 12.11
C SER A 88 7.36 14.35 12.95
N ASP A 89 7.70 14.54 14.25
CA ASP A 89 7.84 13.45 15.22
C ASP A 89 6.50 13.04 15.89
N LYS A 90 5.38 13.67 15.51
CA LYS A 90 4.06 13.33 16.05
C LYS A 90 3.62 11.97 15.58
N VAL A 91 3.13 11.13 16.48
CA VAL A 91 2.69 9.77 16.17
C VAL A 91 1.47 9.77 15.24
N GLU A 92 0.65 10.80 15.29
CA GLU A 92 -0.52 10.99 14.42
C GLU A 92 -0.13 11.16 12.95
N GLU A 93 1.08 11.68 12.69
CA GLU A 93 1.62 11.92 11.35
C GLU A 93 2.62 10.85 10.92
N TRP A 94 3.40 10.29 11.88
CA TRP A 94 4.45 9.31 11.62
C TRP A 94 4.46 8.16 12.65
N PRO A 95 3.53 7.20 12.58
CA PRO A 95 3.53 6.01 13.45
C PRO A 95 4.57 4.95 13.07
N PHE A 96 5.31 5.16 11.97
CA PHE A 96 6.20 4.20 11.31
C PHE A 96 7.55 3.99 12.01
N ASN A 97 7.72 4.51 13.23
CA ASN A 97 8.83 4.13 14.12
C ASN A 97 8.58 2.78 14.84
N LYS A 98 7.41 2.18 14.64
CA LYS A 98 7.00 0.91 15.26
C LYS A 98 7.05 -0.23 14.25
N PRO A 99 7.24 -1.47 14.70
CA PRO A 99 7.19 -2.63 13.82
C PRO A 99 5.87 -2.72 13.05
N GLN A 100 5.97 -3.17 11.82
CA GLN A 100 4.83 -3.41 10.94
C GLN A 100 4.80 -4.88 10.53
N PHE A 101 3.63 -5.40 10.15
CA PHE A 101 3.51 -6.71 9.53
C PHE A 101 2.94 -6.59 8.12
N LEU A 102 3.40 -7.47 7.25
CA LEU A 102 2.94 -7.52 5.87
C LEU A 102 1.59 -8.25 5.79
N ILE A 103 0.70 -7.70 5.00
CA ILE A 103 -0.56 -8.33 4.59
C ILE A 103 -0.56 -8.42 3.08
N ILE A 104 -1.02 -9.56 2.56
CA ILE A 104 -1.29 -9.77 1.15
C ILE A 104 -2.71 -10.30 1.05
N ASN A 105 -3.54 -9.62 0.30
CA ASN A 105 -4.93 -10.01 0.11
C ASN A 105 -5.40 -9.74 -1.32
N LEU A 106 -6.41 -10.49 -1.73
CA LEU A 106 -7.20 -10.25 -2.93
C LEU A 106 -8.61 -9.89 -2.47
N ALA A 107 -8.91 -8.60 -2.40
CA ALA A 107 -10.22 -8.12 -1.97
C ALA A 107 -11.22 -8.16 -3.14
N ILE A 108 -12.49 -8.40 -2.81
CA ILE A 108 -13.59 -8.45 -3.79
C ILE A 108 -14.63 -7.41 -3.39
N GLY A 109 -15.01 -6.55 -4.34
CA GLY A 109 -16.02 -5.51 -4.10
C GLY A 109 -15.49 -4.37 -3.23
N GLY A 110 -16.31 -3.94 -2.27
CA GLY A 110 -16.03 -2.77 -1.44
C GLY A 110 -16.32 -1.45 -2.14
N ASN A 111 -16.12 -0.34 -1.41
CA ASN A 111 -16.47 1.01 -1.90
C ASN A 111 -15.62 1.47 -3.08
N TRP A 112 -14.38 1.02 -3.14
CA TRP A 112 -13.46 1.36 -4.22
C TRP A 112 -13.43 0.26 -5.29
N GLY A 113 -13.00 -0.95 -4.98
CA GLY A 113 -12.88 -2.05 -5.95
C GLY A 113 -14.22 -2.45 -6.59
N GLY A 114 -15.33 -2.34 -5.84
CA GLY A 114 -16.68 -2.64 -6.32
C GLY A 114 -17.42 -1.46 -6.96
N LYS A 115 -16.80 -0.30 -7.18
CA LYS A 115 -17.44 0.92 -7.69
C LYS A 115 -18.17 0.72 -9.02
N GLN A 116 -17.70 -0.18 -9.87
CA GLN A 116 -18.32 -0.52 -11.15
C GLN A 116 -19.06 -1.88 -11.15
N GLY A 117 -19.28 -2.44 -9.96
CA GLY A 117 -19.90 -3.76 -9.79
C GLY A 117 -18.88 -4.88 -9.65
N ILE A 118 -19.40 -6.10 -9.49
CA ILE A 118 -18.63 -7.33 -9.38
C ILE A 118 -19.13 -8.25 -10.49
N ASP A 119 -18.22 -8.78 -11.28
CA ASP A 119 -18.55 -9.79 -12.30
C ASP A 119 -18.33 -11.19 -11.73
N ASP A 120 -19.40 -11.82 -11.30
CA ASP A 120 -19.38 -13.16 -10.71
C ASP A 120 -18.92 -14.25 -11.69
N SER A 121 -18.98 -13.98 -12.99
CA SER A 121 -18.58 -14.96 -14.01
C SER A 121 -17.06 -15.15 -14.08
N LEU A 122 -16.29 -14.22 -13.50
CA LEU A 122 -14.81 -14.26 -13.50
C LEU A 122 -14.23 -15.13 -12.39
N PHE A 123 -15.03 -15.69 -11.48
CA PHE A 123 -14.51 -16.53 -10.40
C PHE A 123 -14.25 -17.98 -10.83
N PRO A 124 -13.21 -18.63 -10.26
CA PRO A 124 -12.33 -18.14 -9.19
C PRO A 124 -11.21 -17.23 -9.69
N HIS A 125 -11.03 -16.08 -9.05
CA HIS A 125 -9.86 -15.24 -9.24
C HIS A 125 -8.62 -15.81 -8.54
N ARG A 126 -7.45 -15.51 -9.13
CA ARG A 126 -6.16 -15.92 -8.57
C ARG A 126 -5.21 -14.73 -8.53
N TYR A 127 -4.45 -14.65 -7.44
CA TYR A 127 -3.37 -13.72 -7.26
C TYR A 127 -2.08 -14.52 -7.13
N TYR A 128 -1.16 -14.34 -8.07
CA TYR A 128 0.09 -15.09 -8.10
C TYR A 128 1.21 -14.22 -7.54
N ILE A 129 1.99 -14.79 -6.62
CA ILE A 129 3.13 -14.14 -6.00
C ILE A 129 4.32 -15.05 -6.22
N ASP A 130 5.35 -14.54 -6.90
CA ASP A 130 6.57 -15.31 -7.15
C ASP A 130 7.43 -15.35 -5.89
N TYR A 131 7.69 -14.18 -5.29
CA TYR A 131 8.44 -14.10 -4.04
C TYR A 131 8.09 -12.87 -3.22
N ILE A 132 8.46 -12.95 -1.93
CA ILE A 132 8.51 -11.81 -1.00
C ILE A 132 9.92 -11.79 -0.43
N ARG A 133 10.56 -10.62 -0.48
CA ARG A 133 11.91 -10.43 0.04
C ARG A 133 11.96 -9.24 0.98
N TYR A 134 12.61 -9.43 2.11
CA TYR A 134 12.92 -8.38 3.06
C TYR A 134 14.44 -8.21 3.14
N TYR A 135 14.88 -6.98 3.03
CA TYR A 135 16.30 -6.62 3.15
C TYR A 135 16.48 -5.63 4.29
N LYS A 136 17.56 -5.80 5.02
CA LYS A 136 18.00 -4.84 6.03
C LYS A 136 19.32 -4.26 5.61
N LYS A 137 19.44 -2.92 5.64
CA LYS A 137 20.74 -2.26 5.40
C LYS A 137 21.73 -2.71 6.47
N ASN A 138 22.89 -3.20 6.05
CA ASN A 138 24.01 -3.46 6.95
C ASN A 138 24.53 -2.11 7.44
N ASN A 139 24.71 -2.02 8.76
CA ASN A 139 25.34 -0.84 9.40
C ASN A 139 26.84 -0.86 9.13
#